data_e37fa698eda70c6ef6d8f9cc98d2a1b6
#
_entry.id   e37fa698eda70c6ef6d8f9cc98d2a1b6
#
_cell.length_a   1.000
_cell.length_b   1.000
_cell.length_c   1.000
_cell.angle_alpha   90.00
_cell.angle_beta   90.00
_cell.angle_gamma   90.00
#
_symmetry.space_group_name_H-M   'P 1'
#
loop_
_entity.id
_entity.type
_entity.pdbx_description
1 polymer ?
#
loop_
_entity_poly.entity_id
_entity_poly.type
_entity_poly.pdbx_seq_one_letter_code
_entity_poly.pdbx_strand_id
1 'polypeptide(L)'
;LDTVFEDKVIGHAVIRQLFKASGVGTIAGSYVLDGKFQRGCSCRITREGEQIYDGPLASLKRFKDDVKEVAAGYECGLVFEKFNDLQEDDQIEAYMMVEVPR
;
A
#
# COMPACT_ATOMS: atom_id res chain seq x y z
N LEU A 1 13.36 9.33 -28.02
CA LEU A 1 12.41 8.29 -28.31
C LEU A 1 12.37 7.16 -27.30
N ASP A 2 13.40 7.06 -26.49
CA ASP A 2 13.40 6.08 -25.43
C ASP A 2 12.51 6.56 -24.32
N THR A 3 11.77 5.63 -23.77
CA THR A 3 10.90 5.90 -22.64
C THR A 3 11.50 5.24 -21.42
N VAL A 4 11.52 5.97 -20.33
CA VAL A 4 11.94 5.41 -19.04
C VAL A 4 10.75 5.39 -18.11
N PHE A 5 10.80 4.48 -17.16
CA PHE A 5 9.77 4.39 -16.12
C PHE A 5 10.36 4.91 -14.84
N GLU A 6 9.59 5.69 -14.13
CA GLU A 6 9.99 6.23 -12.84
C GLU A 6 8.94 5.91 -11.79
N ASP A 7 9.39 5.72 -10.56
CA ASP A 7 8.48 5.54 -9.44
C ASP A 7 7.83 6.88 -9.11
N LYS A 8 6.53 6.88 -9.07
CA LYS A 8 5.79 8.05 -8.62
C LYS A 8 5.02 7.71 -7.38
N VAL A 9 5.35 8.36 -6.27
CA VAL A 9 4.64 8.15 -5.02
C VAL A 9 3.27 8.80 -5.12
N ILE A 10 2.23 8.01 -4.83
CA ILE A 10 0.86 8.48 -4.93
C ILE A 10 0.19 8.64 -3.57
N GLY A 11 0.76 8.08 -2.52
CA GLY A 11 0.18 8.25 -1.20
C GLY A 11 1.02 7.62 -0.11
N HIS A 12 0.68 7.95 1.13
CA HIS A 12 1.32 7.41 2.31
C HIS A 12 0.26 6.99 3.31
N ALA A 13 0.56 5.93 4.04
CA ALA A 13 -0.33 5.45 5.09
C ALA A 13 0.50 4.89 6.25
N VAL A 14 -0.16 4.72 7.38
CA VAL A 14 0.45 4.10 8.55
C VAL A 14 -0.45 2.98 9.02
N ILE A 15 0.15 1.86 9.41
CA ILE A 15 -0.61 0.72 9.90
C ILE A 15 -1.08 1.00 11.32
N ARG A 16 -2.40 0.92 11.53
CA ARG A 16 -3.00 1.15 12.84
C ARG A 16 -3.37 -0.15 13.53
N GLN A 17 -3.83 -1.13 12.77
CA GLN A 17 -4.28 -2.40 13.29
C GLN A 17 -3.94 -3.50 12.31
N LEU A 18 -3.89 -4.72 12.81
CA LEU A 18 -3.62 -5.89 11.99
C LEU A 18 -4.74 -6.89 12.20
N PHE A 19 -5.25 -7.43 11.11
CA PHE A 19 -6.29 -8.43 11.13
C PHE A 19 -5.83 -9.67 10.36
N LYS A 20 -6.27 -10.83 10.81
CA LYS A 20 -6.02 -12.06 10.06
C LYS A 20 -7.34 -12.56 9.52
N ALA A 21 -7.36 -12.83 8.23
CA ALA A 21 -8.55 -13.34 7.55
C ALA A 21 -8.26 -14.70 6.95
N SER A 22 -9.16 -15.63 7.15
CA SER A 22 -9.05 -16.97 6.60
C SER A 22 -9.04 -16.92 5.07
N GLY A 23 -8.03 -17.52 4.46
CA GLY A 23 -7.90 -17.54 3.00
C GLY A 23 -7.33 -16.28 2.36
N VAL A 24 -7.11 -15.23 3.16
CA VAL A 24 -6.58 -13.96 2.65
C VAL A 24 -5.18 -13.69 3.20
N GLY A 25 -4.96 -13.99 4.47
CA GLY A 25 -3.73 -13.70 5.16
C GLY A 25 -3.89 -12.50 6.09
N THR A 26 -2.82 -11.73 6.26
CA THR A 26 -2.83 -10.59 7.14
C THR A 26 -3.33 -9.35 6.41
N ILE A 27 -4.30 -8.68 7.00
CA ILE A 27 -4.84 -7.43 6.48
C ILE A 27 -4.29 -6.30 7.34
N ALA A 28 -3.63 -5.35 6.71
CA ALA A 28 -3.09 -4.18 7.40
C ALA A 28 -4.15 -3.09 7.44
N GLY A 29 -4.76 -2.90 8.59
CA GLY A 29 -5.69 -1.80 8.80
C GLY A 29 -4.90 -0.51 8.89
N SER A 30 -4.90 0.28 7.82
CA SER A 30 -4.04 1.44 7.67
C SER A 30 -4.87 2.71 7.53
N TYR A 31 -4.26 3.81 7.98
CA TYR A 31 -4.85 5.14 7.83
C TYR A 31 -4.06 5.90 6.77
N VAL A 32 -4.75 6.38 5.75
CA VAL A 32 -4.11 7.10 4.65
C VAL A 32 -3.80 8.52 5.11
N LEU A 33 -2.52 8.87 5.11
CA LEU A 33 -2.05 10.17 5.60
C LEU A 33 -2.12 11.25 4.54
N ASP A 34 -1.73 10.92 3.32
CA ASP A 34 -1.81 11.85 2.22
C ASP A 34 -1.94 11.08 0.90
N GLY A 35 -2.27 11.82 -0.15
CA GLY A 35 -2.43 11.20 -1.46
C GLY A 35 -3.59 10.23 -1.49
N LYS A 36 -3.38 9.12 -2.17
CA LYS A 36 -4.40 8.06 -2.25
C LYS A 36 -3.74 6.72 -2.54
N PHE A 37 -4.44 5.67 -2.15
CA PHE A 37 -4.03 4.31 -2.48
C PHE A 37 -4.97 3.76 -3.54
N GLN A 38 -4.41 3.09 -4.53
CA GLN A 38 -5.18 2.50 -5.62
C GLN A 38 -4.93 1.00 -5.67
N ARG A 39 -5.96 0.26 -6.02
CA ARG A 39 -5.80 -1.16 -6.26
C ARG A 39 -4.91 -1.36 -7.49
N GLY A 40 -3.91 -2.19 -7.37
CA GLY A 40 -2.96 -2.41 -8.44
C GLY A 40 -1.69 -1.58 -8.33
N CYS A 41 -1.61 -0.65 -7.38
CA CYS A 41 -0.37 0.05 -7.14
C CYS A 41 0.61 -0.85 -6.39
N SER A 42 1.87 -0.46 -6.39
CA SER A 42 2.88 -1.11 -5.57
C SER A 42 3.05 -0.36 -4.26
N CYS A 43 3.55 -1.04 -3.26
CA CYS A 43 3.74 -0.45 -1.94
C CYS A 43 5.12 -0.79 -1.40
N ARG A 44 5.70 0.15 -0.70
CA ARG A 44 6.91 -0.07 0.09
C ARG A 44 6.55 0.08 1.55
N ILE A 45 7.01 -0.84 2.36
CA ILE A 45 6.78 -0.79 3.79
C ILE A 45 8.08 -0.43 4.46
N THR A 46 8.06 0.62 5.29
CA THR A 46 9.21 1.11 6.01
C THR A 46 8.97 0.98 7.49
N ARG A 47 9.93 0.44 8.21
CA ARG A 47 9.90 0.30 9.65
C ARG A 47 11.15 0.97 10.22
N GLU A 48 10.93 2.01 11.03
CA GLU A 48 12.02 2.75 11.67
C GLU A 48 13.06 3.25 10.65
N GLY A 49 12.56 3.72 9.50
CA GLY A 49 13.42 4.25 8.45
C GLY A 49 14.04 3.21 7.54
N GLU A 50 13.76 1.93 7.77
CA GLU A 50 14.30 0.85 6.97
C GLU A 50 13.21 0.20 6.12
N GLN A 51 13.46 0.07 4.83
CA GLN A 51 12.51 -0.58 3.94
C GLN A 51 12.54 -2.09 4.18
N ILE A 52 11.39 -2.64 4.53
CA ILE A 52 11.28 -4.07 4.84
C ILE A 52 10.53 -4.84 3.76
N TYR A 53 9.82 -4.17 2.89
CA TYR A 53 9.08 -4.81 1.82
C TYR A 53 8.88 -3.84 0.65
N ASP A 54 8.91 -4.38 -0.54
CA ASP A 54 8.60 -3.65 -1.76
C ASP A 54 7.94 -4.64 -2.72
N GLY A 55 6.69 -4.38 -3.05
CA GLY A 55 5.99 -5.27 -3.96
C GLY A 55 4.56 -4.81 -4.23
N PRO A 56 3.85 -5.56 -5.06
CA PRO A 56 2.49 -5.18 -5.43
C PRO A 56 1.51 -5.36 -4.30
N LEU A 57 0.46 -4.54 -4.33
CA LEU A 57 -0.65 -4.67 -3.42
C LEU A 57 -1.59 -5.76 -3.94
N ALA A 58 -1.84 -6.78 -3.13
CA ALA A 58 -2.71 -7.87 -3.54
C ALA A 58 -4.18 -7.46 -3.52
N SER A 59 -4.59 -6.72 -2.50
CA SER A 59 -5.98 -6.26 -2.38
C SER A 59 -6.05 -4.96 -1.61
N LEU A 60 -7.03 -4.17 -1.96
CA LEU A 60 -7.35 -2.93 -1.25
C LEU A 60 -8.80 -3.03 -0.80
N LYS A 61 -9.01 -2.93 0.50
CA LYS A 61 -10.33 -3.09 1.09
C LYS A 61 -10.67 -1.91 1.98
N ARG A 62 -11.94 -1.60 2.05
CA ARG A 62 -12.45 -0.63 3.02
C ARG A 62 -13.60 -1.29 3.75
N PHE A 63 -13.41 -1.51 5.07
CA PHE A 63 -14.30 -2.34 5.88
C PHE A 63 -14.33 -3.75 5.30
N LYS A 64 -15.46 -4.20 4.80
CA LYS A 64 -15.59 -5.54 4.22
C LYS A 64 -15.64 -5.53 2.69
N ASP A 65 -15.56 -4.36 2.10
CA ASP A 65 -15.73 -4.20 0.65
C ASP A 65 -14.41 -3.98 -0.06
N ASP A 66 -14.27 -4.60 -1.22
CA ASP A 66 -13.16 -4.28 -2.10
C ASP A 66 -13.40 -2.92 -2.74
N VAL A 67 -12.38 -2.09 -2.76
CA VAL A 67 -12.48 -0.75 -3.35
C VAL A 67 -11.36 -0.55 -4.35
N LYS A 68 -11.55 0.40 -5.23
CA LYS A 68 -10.55 0.71 -6.25
C LYS A 68 -9.52 1.70 -5.75
N GLU A 69 -9.92 2.61 -4.89
CA GLU A 69 -8.99 3.59 -4.33
C GLU A 69 -9.52 4.11 -2.99
N VAL A 70 -8.59 4.59 -2.19
CA VAL A 70 -8.90 5.21 -0.89
C VAL A 70 -8.10 6.50 -0.80
N ALA A 71 -8.78 7.60 -0.52
CA ALA A 71 -8.13 8.92 -0.42
C ALA A 71 -7.60 9.16 1.00
N ALA A 72 -6.80 10.20 1.12
CA ALA A 72 -6.28 10.63 2.42
C ALA A 72 -7.43 10.96 3.39
N GLY A 73 -7.21 10.66 4.65
CA GLY A 73 -8.21 10.87 5.69
C GLY A 73 -9.13 9.69 5.91
N TYR A 74 -8.99 8.63 5.15
CA TYR A 74 -9.80 7.42 5.30
C TYR A 74 -8.94 6.24 5.69
N GLU A 75 -9.54 5.31 6.40
CA GLU A 75 -8.88 4.05 6.75
C GLU A 75 -9.16 3.02 5.67
N CYS A 76 -8.22 2.10 5.49
CA CYS A 76 -8.39 1.00 4.56
C CYS A 76 -7.64 -0.23 5.02
N GLY A 77 -7.98 -1.36 4.46
CA GLY A 77 -7.27 -2.60 4.68
C GLY A 77 -6.40 -2.93 3.49
N LEU A 78 -5.13 -3.13 3.73
CA LEU A 78 -4.16 -3.45 2.69
C LEU A 78 -3.70 -4.88 2.84
N VAL A 79 -3.74 -5.62 1.75
CA VAL A 79 -3.24 -6.99 1.72
C VAL A 79 -2.06 -7.02 0.76
N PHE A 80 -0.92 -7.46 1.26
CA PHE A 80 0.30 -7.51 0.47
C PHE A 80 0.55 -8.92 -0.02
N GLU A 81 1.04 -9.03 -1.24
CA GLU A 81 1.34 -10.31 -1.83
C GLU A 81 2.62 -10.87 -1.22
N LYS A 82 2.53 -12.10 -0.71
CA LYS A 82 3.68 -12.85 -0.17
C LYS A 82 4.38 -12.19 1.03
N PHE A 83 3.69 -11.30 1.75
CA PHE A 83 4.28 -10.66 2.90
C PHE A 83 3.26 -10.54 4.01
N ASN A 84 3.56 -11.13 5.15
CA ASN A 84 2.67 -11.13 6.32
C ASN A 84 3.34 -10.62 7.58
N ASP A 85 4.58 -10.16 7.49
CA ASP A 85 5.32 -9.67 8.66
C ASP A 85 5.06 -8.18 8.89
N LEU A 86 3.79 -7.86 9.06
CA LEU A 86 3.34 -6.48 9.27
C LEU A 86 3.24 -6.20 10.77
N GLN A 87 3.51 -4.96 11.14
CA GLN A 87 3.40 -4.51 12.54
C GLN A 87 2.71 -3.16 12.59
N GLU A 88 2.14 -2.84 13.74
CA GLU A 88 1.57 -1.53 13.95
C GLU A 88 2.64 -0.46 13.82
N ASP A 89 2.24 0.71 13.35
CA ASP A 89 3.09 1.88 13.12
C ASP A 89 4.06 1.75 11.94
N ASP A 90 4.02 0.65 11.21
CA ASP A 90 4.76 0.56 9.95
C ASP A 90 4.22 1.58 8.97
N GLN A 91 5.11 2.22 8.25
CA GLN A 91 4.73 3.21 7.24
C GLN A 91 4.66 2.55 5.87
N ILE A 92 3.65 2.91 5.13
CA ILE A 92 3.41 2.36 3.80
C ILE A 92 3.43 3.51 2.79
N GLU A 93 4.22 3.35 1.76
CA GLU A 93 4.29 4.30 0.66
C GLU A 93 3.74 3.62 -0.59
N ALA A 94 2.70 4.19 -1.16
CA ALA A 94 2.14 3.69 -2.41
C ALA A 94 2.80 4.40 -3.57
N TYR A 95 3.19 3.65 -4.57
CA TYR A 95 3.80 4.22 -5.76
C TYR A 95 3.35 3.48 -7.00
N MET A 96 3.50 4.14 -8.13
CA MET A 96 3.22 3.54 -9.43
C MET A 96 4.37 3.86 -10.37
N MET A 97 4.62 2.95 -11.28
CA MET A 97 5.57 3.21 -12.35
C MET A 97 4.88 4.06 -13.40
N VAL A 98 5.46 5.19 -13.73
CA VAL A 98 4.93 6.08 -14.75
C VAL A 98 5.93 6.19 -15.89
N GLU A 99 5.40 6.29 -17.09
CA GLU A 99 6.21 6.42 -18.28
C GLU A 99 6.58 7.89 -18.47
N VAL A 100 7.87 8.14 -18.57
CA VAL A 100 8.38 9.49 -18.72
C VAL A 100 9.10 9.59 -20.07
N PRO A 101 8.64 10.44 -20.98
CA PRO A 101 9.34 10.61 -22.27
C PRO A 101 10.71 11.24 -22.06
N ARG A 102 11.62 10.86 -22.89
CA ARG A 102 12.96 11.42 -22.89
C ARG A 102 13.19 12.29 -24.08
#